data_8ff30db54515a9fb8ba4bd855106f07e
#
_entry.id   8ff30db54515a9fb8ba4bd855106f07e
#
_cell.length_a   1.000
_cell.length_b   1.000
_cell.length_c   1.000
_cell.angle_alpha   90.00
_cell.angle_beta   90.00
_cell.angle_gamma   90.00
#
_symmetry.space_group_name_H-M   'P 1'
#
loop_
_entity.id
_entity.type
_entity.pdbx_description
1 polymer ?
#
loop_
_entity_poly.entity_id
_entity_poly.type
_entity_poly.pdbx_seq_one_letter_code
_entity_poly.pdbx_strand_id
1 'polypeptide(L)'
;MAVTQAFSGTEAISTTEWSLTTDTSYDTADAQTTAGIYQLVLDLSDMIAGDQLQIRLYEKCRSGDTQRVAEQWILTGAQSQPIWISPAVMLVHGWGFTLDALAGTIAVLGSIRAA
;
A
#
# COMPACT_ATOMS: atom_id res chain seq x y z
N MET A 1 5.12 16.69 -17.05
CA MET A 1 5.11 15.34 -16.46
C MET A 1 3.66 14.92 -16.32
N ALA A 2 3.28 13.78 -16.88
CA ALA A 2 1.92 13.26 -16.78
C ALA A 2 1.83 12.34 -15.54
N VAL A 3 0.76 12.50 -14.74
CA VAL A 3 0.47 11.59 -13.64
C VAL A 3 -0.54 10.57 -14.15
N THR A 4 -0.23 9.30 -13.92
CA THR A 4 -1.08 8.19 -14.36
C THR A 4 -1.39 7.27 -13.20
N GLN A 5 -2.45 6.46 -13.32
CA GLN A 5 -2.72 5.37 -12.40
C GLN A 5 -1.89 4.16 -12.85
N ALA A 6 -0.88 3.80 -12.07
CA ALA A 6 0.00 2.66 -12.39
C ALA A 6 -0.60 1.33 -11.94
N PHE A 7 -1.26 1.31 -10.78
CA PHE A 7 -1.88 0.12 -10.21
C PHE A 7 -3.21 0.47 -9.59
N SER A 8 -4.14 -0.48 -9.55
CA SER A 8 -5.39 -0.35 -8.83
C SER A 8 -5.89 -1.73 -8.40
N GLY A 9 -6.69 -1.76 -7.35
CA GLY A 9 -7.27 -3.00 -6.88
C GLY A 9 -8.26 -2.79 -5.75
N THR A 10 -8.99 -3.84 -5.44
CA THR A 10 -9.92 -3.88 -4.32
C THR A 10 -9.73 -5.20 -3.59
N GLU A 11 -9.80 -5.18 -2.27
CA GLU A 11 -9.63 -6.37 -1.46
C GLU A 11 -10.34 -6.23 -0.12
N ALA A 12 -10.87 -7.33 0.39
CA ALA A 12 -11.29 -7.43 1.77
C ALA A 12 -10.04 -7.72 2.62
N ILE A 13 -9.49 -6.68 3.24
CA ILE A 13 -8.25 -6.78 3.99
C ILE A 13 -8.49 -7.48 5.32
N SER A 14 -7.72 -8.52 5.56
CA SER A 14 -7.74 -9.32 6.80
C SER A 14 -6.36 -9.28 7.46
N THR A 15 -6.08 -10.24 8.34
CA THR A 15 -4.75 -10.35 8.98
C THR A 15 -3.65 -10.79 8.03
N THR A 16 -3.99 -11.29 6.84
CA THR A 16 -3.02 -11.63 5.80
C THR A 16 -2.58 -10.38 5.08
N GLU A 17 -1.29 -10.13 5.02
CA GLU A 17 -0.73 -8.98 4.32
C GLU A 17 -0.95 -9.12 2.81
N TRP A 18 -1.61 -8.12 2.21
CA TRP A 18 -1.98 -8.10 0.79
C TRP A 18 -1.16 -7.05 0.04
N SER A 19 -0.65 -7.43 -1.14
CA SER A 19 0.13 -6.54 -1.99
C SER A 19 -0.75 -5.91 -3.07
N LEU A 20 -0.86 -4.58 -3.08
CA LEU A 20 -1.66 -3.88 -4.09
C LEU A 20 -1.05 -4.01 -5.48
N THR A 21 0.29 -4.04 -5.58
CA THR A 21 0.96 -4.09 -6.88
C THR A 21 0.79 -5.41 -7.61
N THR A 22 0.57 -6.51 -6.88
CA THR A 22 0.40 -7.85 -7.46
C THR A 22 -1.01 -8.40 -7.28
N ASP A 23 -1.85 -7.76 -6.46
CA ASP A 23 -3.20 -8.20 -6.12
C ASP A 23 -3.20 -9.62 -5.53
N THR A 24 -2.21 -9.92 -4.70
CA THR A 24 -2.06 -11.21 -4.02
C THR A 24 -1.51 -11.01 -2.61
N SER A 25 -1.47 -12.09 -1.82
CA SER A 25 -0.76 -12.07 -0.54
C SER A 25 0.69 -11.64 -0.74
N TYR A 26 1.21 -10.84 0.19
CA TYR A 26 2.56 -10.29 0.07
C TYR A 26 3.63 -11.39 0.04
N ASP A 27 4.56 -11.24 -0.91
CA ASP A 27 5.79 -12.02 -1.00
C ASP A 27 6.89 -11.07 -1.48
N THR A 28 8.09 -11.18 -0.91
CA THR A 28 9.25 -10.37 -1.31
C THR A 28 9.61 -10.54 -2.78
N ALA A 29 9.26 -11.68 -3.38
CA ALA A 29 9.45 -11.93 -4.81
C ALA A 29 8.58 -11.06 -5.70
N ASP A 30 7.52 -10.45 -5.15
CA ASP A 30 6.57 -9.61 -5.89
C ASP A 30 7.03 -8.15 -6.01
N ALA A 31 8.27 -7.85 -5.66
CA ALA A 31 8.81 -6.50 -5.67
C ALA A 31 8.79 -5.88 -7.07
N GLN A 32 8.30 -4.64 -7.16
CA GLN A 32 8.28 -3.86 -8.40
C GLN A 32 9.64 -3.25 -8.65
N THR A 33 10.07 -3.19 -9.91
CA THR A 33 11.40 -2.69 -10.28
C THR A 33 11.36 -1.46 -11.18
N THR A 34 10.18 -1.01 -11.60
CA THR A 34 10.05 0.21 -12.41
C THR A 34 10.27 1.42 -11.52
N ALA A 35 11.34 2.16 -11.79
CA ALA A 35 11.67 3.38 -11.06
C ALA A 35 10.69 4.51 -11.38
N GLY A 36 10.41 5.35 -10.40
CA GLY A 36 9.54 6.50 -10.59
C GLY A 36 9.15 7.18 -9.29
N ILE A 37 8.26 8.14 -9.40
CA ILE A 37 7.64 8.81 -8.26
C ILE A 37 6.24 8.23 -8.10
N TYR A 38 5.92 7.73 -6.91
CA TYR A 38 4.68 7.01 -6.65
C TYR A 38 3.95 7.57 -5.44
N GLN A 39 2.63 7.44 -5.44
CA GLN A 39 1.78 7.85 -4.33
C GLN A 39 0.63 6.86 -4.20
N LEU A 40 0.43 6.35 -2.98
CA LEU A 40 -0.67 5.44 -2.66
C LEU A 40 -1.91 6.24 -2.30
N VAL A 41 -3.06 5.85 -2.85
CA VAL A 41 -4.36 6.44 -2.55
C VAL A 41 -5.33 5.32 -2.18
N LEU A 42 -5.97 5.44 -1.03
CA LEU A 42 -6.90 4.43 -0.52
C LEU A 42 -8.26 5.05 -0.24
N ASP A 43 -9.32 4.32 -0.57
CA ASP A 43 -10.67 4.61 -0.12
C ASP A 43 -10.95 3.73 1.12
N LEU A 44 -11.05 4.37 2.28
CA LEU A 44 -11.23 3.72 3.57
C LEU A 44 -12.64 3.95 4.14
N SER A 45 -13.62 4.20 3.27
CA SER A 45 -15.00 4.46 3.70
C SER A 45 -15.65 3.28 4.43
N ASP A 46 -15.12 2.07 4.25
CA ASP A 46 -15.61 0.86 4.91
C ASP A 46 -15.11 0.70 6.36
N MET A 47 -14.12 1.48 6.80
CA MET A 47 -13.60 1.37 8.16
C MET A 47 -14.63 1.84 9.19
N ILE A 48 -14.80 1.03 10.24
CA ILE A 48 -15.72 1.32 11.35
C ILE A 48 -14.95 1.32 12.68
N ALA A 49 -15.63 1.70 13.75
CA ALA A 49 -15.04 1.68 15.09
C ALA A 49 -14.51 0.28 15.42
N GLY A 50 -13.31 0.21 15.95
CA GLY A 50 -12.62 -1.04 16.27
C GLY A 50 -11.71 -1.58 15.17
N ASP A 51 -11.86 -1.13 13.93
CA ASP A 51 -10.96 -1.55 12.85
C ASP A 51 -9.58 -0.91 13.00
N GLN A 52 -8.53 -1.63 12.60
CA GLN A 52 -7.18 -1.10 12.50
C GLN A 52 -6.55 -1.58 11.20
N LEU A 53 -6.08 -0.64 10.39
CA LEU A 53 -5.42 -0.90 9.12
C LEU A 53 -3.95 -0.56 9.22
N GLN A 54 -3.07 -1.46 8.79
CA GLN A 54 -1.65 -1.23 8.69
C GLN A 54 -1.23 -1.15 7.23
N ILE A 55 -0.54 -0.07 6.88
CA ILE A 55 -0.05 0.21 5.53
C ILE A 55 1.47 0.18 5.60
N ARG A 56 2.11 -0.59 4.71
CA ARG A 56 3.57 -0.64 4.63
C ARG A 56 4.05 -0.35 3.23
N LEU A 57 5.14 0.40 3.16
CA LEU A 57 5.94 0.57 1.95
C LEU A 57 7.22 -0.22 2.13
N TYR A 58 7.50 -1.13 1.19
CA TYR A 58 8.73 -1.90 1.16
C TYR A 58 9.62 -1.38 0.04
N GLU A 59 10.93 -1.38 0.28
CA GLU A 59 11.92 -1.11 -0.75
C GLU A 59 13.26 -1.76 -0.39
N LYS A 60 14.08 -2.04 -1.40
CA LYS A 60 15.48 -2.42 -1.22
C LYS A 60 16.33 -1.16 -1.21
N CYS A 61 17.35 -1.13 -0.35
CA CYS A 61 18.29 0.01 -0.31
C CYS A 61 19.09 0.11 -1.62
N ARG A 62 19.53 -1.05 -2.13
CA ARG A 62 20.27 -1.16 -3.38
C ARG A 62 19.76 -2.34 -4.17
N SER A 63 20.00 -2.34 -5.48
CA SER A 63 19.76 -3.52 -6.30
C SER A 63 20.49 -4.74 -5.72
N GLY A 64 19.78 -5.85 -5.56
CA GLY A 64 20.33 -7.08 -4.98
C GLY A 64 20.28 -7.19 -3.46
N ASP A 65 19.88 -6.13 -2.76
CA ASP A 65 19.70 -6.18 -1.31
C ASP A 65 18.36 -6.84 -0.93
N THR A 66 18.18 -7.11 0.35
CA THR A 66 16.92 -7.63 0.87
C THR A 66 15.89 -6.52 0.97
N GLN A 67 14.68 -6.78 0.51
CA GLN A 67 13.55 -5.85 0.65
C GLN A 67 13.17 -5.73 2.13
N ARG A 68 13.00 -4.49 2.60
CA ARG A 68 12.66 -4.18 3.97
C ARG A 68 11.56 -3.14 4.04
N VAL A 69 10.90 -3.01 5.19
CA VAL A 69 9.92 -1.94 5.44
C VAL A 69 10.66 -0.60 5.43
N ALA A 70 10.24 0.29 4.53
CA ALA A 70 10.77 1.65 4.45
C ALA A 70 9.90 2.64 5.24
N GLU A 71 8.58 2.48 5.17
CA GLU A 71 7.60 3.31 5.87
C GLU A 71 6.43 2.46 6.33
N GLN A 72 5.78 2.88 7.42
CA GLN A 72 4.62 2.19 7.96
C GLN A 72 3.64 3.18 8.56
N TRP A 73 2.35 2.99 8.27
CA TRP A 73 1.26 3.80 8.83
C TRP A 73 0.22 2.87 9.45
N ILE A 74 -0.36 3.27 10.58
CA ILE A 74 -1.46 2.55 11.23
C ILE A 74 -2.62 3.51 11.41
N LEU A 75 -3.78 3.14 10.87
CA LEU A 75 -5.02 3.92 10.97
C LEU A 75 -6.02 3.14 11.81
N THR A 76 -6.72 3.84 12.71
CA THR A 76 -7.63 3.22 13.68
C THR A 76 -9.01 3.83 13.59
N GLY A 77 -10.03 2.98 13.52
CA GLY A 77 -11.43 3.37 13.55
C GLY A 77 -11.97 3.97 12.27
N ALA A 78 -13.20 4.46 12.32
CA ALA A 78 -13.83 5.11 11.19
C ALA A 78 -13.06 6.39 10.81
N GLN A 79 -12.80 6.56 9.53
CA GLN A 79 -12.06 7.70 9.02
C GLN A 79 -13.03 8.82 8.64
N SER A 80 -12.87 9.99 9.24
CA SER A 80 -13.72 11.16 8.92
C SER A 80 -13.47 11.66 7.50
N GLN A 81 -12.26 11.44 6.98
CA GLN A 81 -11.90 11.69 5.60
C GLN A 81 -11.51 10.35 4.97
N PRO A 82 -12.42 9.71 4.23
CA PRO A 82 -12.23 8.31 3.81
C PRO A 82 -11.13 8.12 2.77
N ILE A 83 -10.78 9.16 2.01
CA ILE A 83 -9.66 9.04 1.06
C ILE A 83 -8.35 9.36 1.78
N TRP A 84 -7.50 8.36 1.89
CA TRP A 84 -6.16 8.49 2.47
C TRP A 84 -5.12 8.53 1.37
N ILE A 85 -4.20 9.49 1.45
CA ILE A 85 -3.17 9.70 0.44
C ILE A 85 -1.81 9.71 1.12
N SER A 86 -0.89 8.88 0.66
CA SER A 86 0.48 8.87 1.15
C SER A 86 1.26 10.06 0.63
N PRO A 87 2.41 10.41 1.25
CA PRO A 87 3.37 11.28 0.59
C PRO A 87 3.79 10.69 -0.76
N ALA A 88 4.17 11.55 -1.70
CA ALA A 88 4.82 11.11 -2.93
C ALA A 88 6.24 10.66 -2.59
N VAL A 89 6.64 9.49 -3.09
CA VAL A 89 7.95 8.90 -2.80
C VAL A 89 8.66 8.49 -4.08
N MET A 90 9.98 8.65 -4.09
CA MET A 90 10.81 8.16 -5.20
C MET A 90 11.19 6.71 -4.89
N LEU A 91 10.81 5.79 -5.77
CA LEU A 91 11.07 4.35 -5.60
C LEU A 91 11.86 3.85 -6.79
N VAL A 92 12.87 3.03 -6.53
CA VAL A 92 13.81 2.55 -7.54
C VAL A 92 13.98 1.05 -7.50
N HIS A 93 14.29 0.49 -6.33
CA HIS A 93 14.72 -0.91 -6.21
C HIS A 93 13.69 -1.74 -5.46
N GLY A 94 13.08 -2.71 -6.14
CA GLY A 94 12.29 -3.76 -5.49
C GLY A 94 11.28 -3.24 -4.46
N TRP A 95 10.34 -2.41 -4.88
CA TRP A 95 9.38 -1.75 -3.99
C TRP A 95 7.99 -2.38 -4.07
N GLY A 96 7.18 -2.11 -3.05
CA GLY A 96 5.77 -2.49 -3.05
C GLY A 96 5.03 -1.85 -1.89
N PHE A 97 3.70 -1.71 -2.05
CA PHE A 97 2.81 -1.27 -0.98
C PHE A 97 1.93 -2.43 -0.54
N THR A 98 1.80 -2.61 0.76
CA THR A 98 0.97 -3.68 1.32
C THR A 98 -0.01 -3.15 2.37
N LEU A 99 -1.07 -3.90 2.56
CA LEU A 99 -2.11 -3.62 3.55
C LEU A 99 -2.39 -4.88 4.35
N ASP A 100 -2.58 -4.74 5.66
CA ASP A 100 -3.14 -5.80 6.50
C ASP A 100 -3.99 -5.17 7.61
N ALA A 101 -4.98 -5.91 8.09
CA ALA A 101 -5.82 -5.47 9.19
C ALA A 101 -5.26 -6.04 10.49
N LEU A 102 -4.97 -5.16 11.44
CA LEU A 102 -4.59 -5.57 12.80
C LEU A 102 -5.84 -5.92 13.61
N ALA A 103 -6.99 -5.36 13.25
CA ALA A 103 -8.29 -5.69 13.83
C ALA A 103 -9.37 -5.46 12.77
N GLY A 104 -10.35 -6.37 12.71
CA GLY A 104 -11.48 -6.31 11.78
C GLY A 104 -11.13 -6.85 10.39
N THR A 105 -12.12 -6.77 9.50
CA THR A 105 -11.96 -7.03 8.06
C THR A 105 -12.46 -5.79 7.34
N ILE A 106 -11.63 -5.23 6.46
CA ILE A 106 -11.86 -3.92 5.88
C ILE A 106 -11.85 -4.04 4.35
N ALA A 107 -12.98 -3.71 3.70
CA ALA A 107 -13.01 -3.62 2.24
C ALA A 107 -12.31 -2.32 1.83
N VAL A 108 -11.20 -2.44 1.09
CA VAL A 108 -10.38 -1.31 0.67
C VAL A 108 -10.32 -1.26 -0.84
N LEU A 109 -10.53 -0.05 -1.39
CA LEU A 109 -10.23 0.24 -2.79
C LEU A 109 -8.95 1.07 -2.80
N GLY A 110 -8.01 0.72 -3.68
CA GLY A 110 -6.73 1.38 -3.71
C GLY A 110 -6.21 1.61 -5.11
N SER A 111 -5.36 2.62 -5.24
CA SER A 111 -4.61 2.88 -6.46
C SER A 111 -3.22 3.42 -6.12
N ILE A 112 -2.29 3.25 -7.04
CA ILE A 112 -0.96 3.85 -6.97
C ILE A 112 -0.82 4.76 -8.18
N ARG A 113 -0.58 6.03 -7.92
CA ARG A 113 -0.31 7.04 -8.95
C ARG A 113 1.18 7.09 -9.21
N ALA A 114 1.54 7.28 -10.48
CA ALA A 114 2.94 7.36 -10.93
C ALA A 114 3.16 8.63 -11.75
N ALA A 115 4.33 9.19 -11.57
CA ALA A 115 4.79 10.33 -12.37
C ALA A 115 6.23 10.12 -12.83
#